data_4e146115fefbf4db166f14b8e221d296
#
_entry.id   4e146115fefbf4db166f14b8e221d296
#
_cell.length_a   1.000
_cell.length_b   1.000
_cell.length_c   1.000
_cell.angle_alpha   90.00
_cell.angle_beta   90.00
_cell.angle_gamma   90.00
#
_symmetry.space_group_name_H-M   'P 1'
#
loop_
_entity.id
_entity.type
_entity.pdbx_description
1 polymer ?
#
loop_
_entity_poly.entity_id
_entity_poly.type
_entity_poly.pdbx_seq_one_letter_code
_entity_poly.pdbx_strand_id
1 'polypeptide(L)'
;MKTKLKTCDGCNQEKPIWKSSGTGGLKLCKNCWSCHKSGDTEQKPTNSAIPRVSAKRAKKDAEYSKLRQRYLTENPLCVIKVNGCTNGATDIHHTYAGANRDAFYLVQSTWKAVCRNCHQYVHNFPKEAREMGWLK
;
A
#
# COMPACT_ATOMS: atom_id res chain seq x y z
N MET A 1 -20.04 33.60 19.36
CA MET A 1 -20.88 33.04 20.43
C MET A 1 -20.11 31.99 21.21
N LYS A 2 -19.89 32.15 22.51
CA LYS A 2 -19.18 31.17 23.35
C LYS A 2 -20.12 30.01 23.66
N THR A 3 -19.86 28.81 23.16
CA THR A 3 -20.59 27.59 23.50
C THR A 3 -20.43 27.30 24.99
N LYS A 4 -21.52 27.28 25.75
CA LYS A 4 -21.49 26.94 27.19
C LYS A 4 -21.12 25.45 27.32
N LEU A 5 -20.02 25.15 28.00
CA LEU A 5 -19.64 23.80 28.39
C LEU A 5 -20.58 23.32 29.50
N LYS A 6 -20.94 22.06 29.44
CA LYS A 6 -21.74 21.34 30.45
C LYS A 6 -21.15 19.96 30.69
N THR A 7 -21.33 19.40 31.87
CA THR A 7 -20.89 18.05 32.19
C THR A 7 -21.65 17.04 31.32
N CYS A 8 -20.92 16.16 30.64
CA CYS A 8 -21.49 15.09 29.86
C CYS A 8 -21.79 13.90 30.75
N ASP A 9 -23.04 13.42 30.75
CA ASP A 9 -23.48 12.29 31.59
C ASP A 9 -22.84 10.96 31.19
N GLY A 10 -22.23 10.83 30.00
CA GLY A 10 -21.57 9.63 29.55
C GLY A 10 -20.08 9.52 29.88
N CYS A 11 -19.36 10.63 29.99
CA CYS A 11 -17.93 10.64 30.29
C CYS A 11 -17.50 11.55 31.43
N ASN A 12 -18.44 12.19 32.12
CA ASN A 12 -18.25 13.13 33.24
C ASN A 12 -17.28 14.28 32.98
N GLN A 13 -17.06 14.65 31.72
CA GLN A 13 -16.19 15.76 31.34
C GLN A 13 -17.00 16.98 30.90
N GLU A 14 -16.49 18.17 31.19
CA GLU A 14 -17.06 19.41 30.67
C GLU A 14 -16.79 19.55 29.17
N LYS A 15 -17.82 19.39 28.38
CA LYS A 15 -17.77 19.45 26.90
C LYS A 15 -19.02 20.11 26.32
N PRO A 16 -18.96 20.59 25.08
CA PRO A 16 -20.15 20.98 24.35
C PRO A 16 -21.13 19.80 24.24
N ILE A 17 -22.35 19.97 24.73
CA ILE A 17 -23.39 18.97 24.62
C ILE A 17 -23.93 18.95 23.19
N TRP A 18 -23.88 17.82 22.55
CA TRP A 18 -24.32 17.64 21.16
C TRP A 18 -25.84 17.43 21.07
N LYS A 19 -26.36 16.55 21.92
CA LYS A 19 -27.81 16.33 22.05
C LYS A 19 -28.19 16.00 23.49
N SER A 20 -29.38 16.44 23.91
CA SER A 20 -30.08 15.93 25.07
C SER A 20 -31.19 15.03 24.54
N SER A 21 -31.27 13.76 24.98
CA SER A 21 -32.42 12.93 24.65
C SER A 21 -33.65 13.46 25.41
N GLY A 22 -34.78 13.60 24.70
CA GLY A 22 -36.01 14.11 25.30
C GLY A 22 -36.45 13.28 26.51
N THR A 23 -37.29 13.85 27.38
CA THR A 23 -37.94 13.21 28.55
C THR A 23 -37.08 12.21 29.35
N GLY A 24 -36.07 12.75 29.99
CA GLY A 24 -35.10 12.02 30.84
C GLY A 24 -33.71 12.61 30.79
N GLY A 25 -33.45 13.39 29.77
CA GLY A 25 -32.46 14.46 29.73
C GLY A 25 -30.99 14.10 29.80
N LEU A 26 -30.54 12.92 29.37
CA LEU A 26 -29.10 12.63 29.23
C LEU A 26 -28.42 13.66 28.33
N LYS A 27 -27.49 14.43 28.91
CA LYS A 27 -26.67 15.41 28.21
C LYS A 27 -25.40 14.78 27.73
N LEU A 28 -25.33 14.42 26.46
CA LEU A 28 -24.21 13.67 25.89
C LEU A 28 -23.36 14.54 24.93
N CYS A 29 -22.05 14.50 25.07
CA CYS A 29 -21.14 15.06 24.08
C CYS A 29 -21.21 14.22 22.79
N LYS A 30 -20.64 14.72 21.68
CA LYS A 30 -20.72 14.08 20.37
C LYS A 30 -20.26 12.61 20.38
N ASN A 31 -19.18 12.30 21.07
CA ASN A 31 -18.65 10.93 21.15
C ASN A 31 -19.55 9.99 21.95
N CYS A 32 -20.00 10.42 23.14
CA CYS A 32 -20.90 9.63 23.96
C CYS A 32 -22.26 9.41 23.29
N TRP A 33 -22.74 10.38 22.52
CA TRP A 33 -23.97 10.26 21.73
C TRP A 33 -23.82 9.20 20.61
N SER A 34 -22.68 9.17 19.91
CA SER A 34 -22.40 8.15 18.93
C SER A 34 -22.44 6.73 19.52
N CYS A 35 -21.77 6.53 20.66
CA CYS A 35 -21.77 5.24 21.36
C CYS A 35 -23.18 4.84 21.84
N HIS A 36 -23.93 5.79 22.39
CA HIS A 36 -25.32 5.54 22.86
C HIS A 36 -26.28 5.17 21.72
N LYS A 37 -26.08 5.76 20.53
CA LYS A 37 -26.91 5.50 19.34
C LYS A 37 -26.64 4.13 18.73
N SER A 38 -25.41 3.63 18.80
CA SER A 38 -25.01 2.33 18.24
C SER A 38 -25.42 1.15 19.13
N GLY A 39 -25.88 1.39 20.35
CA GLY A 39 -26.25 0.32 21.29
C GLY A 39 -25.08 -0.53 21.77
N ASP A 40 -23.86 -0.19 21.38
CA ASP A 40 -22.64 -0.92 21.74
C ASP A 40 -22.09 -0.45 23.08
N THR A 41 -22.36 -1.18 24.14
CA THR A 41 -21.71 -1.03 25.43
C THR A 41 -20.33 -1.70 25.50
N GLU A 42 -19.92 -2.39 24.46
CA GLU A 42 -18.56 -2.90 24.30
C GLU A 42 -17.82 -2.13 23.21
N GLN A 43 -16.82 -1.34 23.63
CA GLN A 43 -15.82 -0.82 22.72
C GLN A 43 -15.04 -2.00 22.12
N LYS A 44 -15.53 -2.54 21.02
CA LYS A 44 -14.67 -3.36 20.16
C LYS A 44 -13.46 -2.50 19.78
N PRO A 45 -12.23 -2.94 20.07
CA PRO A 45 -11.07 -2.25 19.58
C PRO A 45 -11.12 -2.28 18.04
N THR A 46 -11.53 -1.18 17.42
CA THR A 46 -11.49 -1.00 15.97
C THR A 46 -10.06 -0.71 15.51
N ASN A 47 -9.13 -1.56 15.93
CA ASN A 47 -7.78 -1.61 15.40
C ASN A 47 -7.59 -2.87 14.58
N SER A 48 -8.50 -3.16 13.66
CA SER A 48 -8.10 -3.91 12.48
C SER A 48 -7.33 -2.94 11.60
N ALA A 49 -6.02 -2.83 11.83
CA ALA A 49 -5.14 -2.12 10.92
C ALA A 49 -5.41 -2.66 9.52
N ILE A 50 -5.83 -1.80 8.60
CA ILE A 50 -6.05 -2.19 7.20
C ILE A 50 -4.74 -2.83 6.73
N PRO A 51 -4.75 -4.10 6.30
CA PRO A 51 -3.53 -4.77 5.87
C PRO A 51 -2.85 -3.92 4.79
N ARG A 52 -1.56 -3.63 4.93
CA ARG A 52 -0.77 -2.86 3.95
C ARG A 52 -0.87 -3.43 2.53
N VAL A 53 -1.10 -4.74 2.43
CA VAL A 53 -1.19 -5.47 1.17
C VAL A 53 -2.40 -6.39 1.25
N SER A 54 -3.23 -6.41 0.20
CA SER A 54 -4.36 -7.34 0.11
C SER A 54 -3.88 -8.79 0.08
N ALA A 55 -4.69 -9.74 0.56
CA ALA A 55 -4.37 -11.17 0.54
C ALA A 55 -4.07 -11.68 -0.88
N LYS A 56 -4.78 -11.17 -1.89
CA LYS A 56 -4.53 -11.47 -3.31
C LYS A 56 -3.14 -11.02 -3.74
N ARG A 57 -2.73 -9.81 -3.37
CA ARG A 57 -1.42 -9.27 -3.69
C ARG A 57 -0.31 -10.02 -2.95
N ALA A 58 -0.50 -10.35 -1.68
CA ALA A 58 0.47 -11.11 -0.90
C ALA A 58 0.77 -12.50 -1.53
N LYS A 59 -0.26 -13.20 -2.01
CA LYS A 59 -0.08 -14.47 -2.74
C LYS A 59 0.74 -14.28 -4.01
N LYS A 60 0.41 -13.26 -4.81
CA LYS A 60 1.12 -12.93 -6.06
C LYS A 60 2.59 -12.56 -5.81
N ASP A 61 2.87 -11.81 -4.75
CA ASP A 61 4.23 -11.42 -4.38
C ASP A 61 5.05 -12.61 -3.84
N ALA A 62 4.43 -13.55 -3.13
CA ALA A 62 5.08 -14.79 -2.69
C ALA A 62 5.46 -15.70 -3.88
N GLU A 63 4.59 -15.82 -4.87
CA GLU A 63 4.85 -16.53 -6.12
C GLU A 63 5.98 -15.86 -6.93
N TYR A 64 5.89 -14.53 -7.08
CA TYR A 64 6.92 -13.74 -7.73
C TYR A 64 8.30 -13.95 -7.08
N SER A 65 8.37 -13.96 -5.76
CA SER A 65 9.65 -14.12 -5.04
C SER A 65 10.33 -15.45 -5.37
N LYS A 66 9.56 -16.55 -5.45
CA LYS A 66 10.08 -17.87 -5.84
C LYS A 66 10.57 -17.89 -7.30
N LEU A 67 9.74 -17.38 -8.21
CA LEU A 67 10.06 -17.32 -9.63
C LEU A 67 11.27 -16.39 -9.90
N ARG A 68 11.37 -15.28 -9.18
CA ARG A 68 12.48 -14.33 -9.26
C ARG A 68 13.81 -15.00 -8.91
N GLN A 69 13.86 -15.73 -7.80
CA GLN A 69 15.09 -16.41 -7.38
C GLN A 69 15.55 -17.41 -8.43
N ARG A 70 14.63 -18.26 -8.93
CA ARG A 70 14.93 -19.21 -9.97
C ARG A 70 15.41 -18.52 -11.25
N TYR A 71 14.71 -17.50 -11.72
CA TYR A 71 15.05 -16.75 -12.93
C TYR A 71 16.44 -16.12 -12.86
N LEU A 72 16.82 -15.51 -11.72
CA LEU A 72 18.15 -14.93 -11.54
C LEU A 72 19.27 -15.98 -11.45
N THR A 73 18.98 -17.17 -10.92
CA THR A 73 19.92 -18.30 -10.93
C THR A 73 20.17 -18.80 -12.36
N GLU A 74 19.10 -18.88 -13.18
CA GLU A 74 19.20 -19.29 -14.58
C GLU A 74 19.80 -18.19 -15.48
N ASN A 75 19.68 -16.92 -15.10
CA ASN A 75 20.13 -15.74 -15.84
C ASN A 75 21.05 -14.84 -14.99
N PRO A 76 22.27 -15.27 -14.66
CA PRO A 76 23.13 -14.56 -13.72
C PRO A 76 23.77 -13.29 -14.29
N LEU A 77 23.68 -13.05 -15.60
CA LEU A 77 24.32 -11.93 -16.28
C LEU A 77 23.33 -10.81 -16.63
N CYS A 78 23.76 -9.56 -16.44
CA CYS A 78 23.01 -8.39 -16.88
C CYS A 78 22.90 -8.34 -18.41
N VAL A 79 21.67 -8.23 -18.93
CA VAL A 79 21.41 -8.20 -20.38
C VAL A 79 21.47 -6.81 -21.00
N ILE A 80 21.36 -5.73 -20.20
CA ILE A 80 21.30 -4.34 -20.69
C ILE A 80 22.71 -3.76 -20.98
N LYS A 81 23.67 -3.96 -20.08
CA LYS A 81 25.07 -3.61 -20.25
C LYS A 81 25.37 -2.15 -20.66
N VAL A 82 24.69 -1.17 -20.05
CA VAL A 82 25.06 0.24 -20.22
C VAL A 82 26.34 0.59 -19.47
N ASN A 83 26.86 1.79 -19.71
CA ASN A 83 28.05 2.29 -18.99
C ASN A 83 27.83 2.25 -17.47
N GLY A 84 28.82 1.72 -16.74
CA GLY A 84 28.70 1.46 -15.30
C GLY A 84 28.00 0.13 -14.93
N CYS A 85 27.81 -0.76 -15.90
CA CYS A 85 27.26 -2.10 -15.67
C CYS A 85 28.20 -2.95 -14.80
N THR A 86 27.68 -3.61 -13.76
CA THR A 86 28.43 -4.53 -12.89
C THR A 86 28.47 -5.97 -13.42
N ASN A 87 27.94 -6.24 -14.60
CA ASN A 87 27.80 -7.53 -15.27
C ASN A 87 26.92 -8.58 -14.55
N GLY A 88 26.92 -8.67 -13.22
CA GLY A 88 26.06 -9.60 -12.48
C GLY A 88 24.64 -9.07 -12.39
N ALA A 89 23.65 -9.93 -12.69
CA ALA A 89 22.25 -9.61 -12.51
C ALA A 89 21.83 -9.77 -11.04
N THR A 90 21.27 -8.74 -10.46
CA THR A 90 20.74 -8.73 -9.09
C THR A 90 19.25 -8.44 -9.05
N ASP A 91 18.73 -7.81 -10.08
CA ASP A 91 17.36 -7.35 -10.19
C ASP A 91 16.66 -7.90 -11.44
N ILE A 92 15.34 -7.97 -11.38
CA ILE A 92 14.49 -8.20 -12.56
C ILE A 92 13.89 -6.88 -13.01
N HIS A 93 14.10 -6.54 -14.26
CA HIS A 93 13.40 -5.46 -14.92
C HIS A 93 12.18 -6.02 -15.68
N HIS A 94 10.99 -5.46 -15.41
CA HIS A 94 9.77 -5.78 -16.15
C HIS A 94 9.67 -4.86 -17.37
N THR A 95 9.58 -5.42 -18.57
CA THR A 95 9.49 -4.64 -19.81
C THR A 95 8.17 -3.88 -19.95
N TYR A 96 7.09 -4.33 -19.32
CA TYR A 96 5.81 -3.65 -19.28
C TYR A 96 5.67 -2.75 -18.05
N ALA A 97 5.33 -1.48 -18.26
CA ALA A 97 5.12 -0.49 -17.23
C ALA A 97 3.65 -0.04 -17.15
N GLY A 98 3.32 0.79 -16.14
CA GLY A 98 2.00 1.38 -15.99
C GLY A 98 0.89 0.35 -15.75
N ALA A 99 -0.27 0.55 -16.38
CA ALA A 99 -1.47 -0.27 -16.18
C ALA A 99 -1.26 -1.74 -16.58
N ASN A 100 -0.40 -2.01 -17.55
CA ASN A 100 -0.14 -3.37 -18.05
C ASN A 100 0.79 -4.18 -17.14
N ARG A 101 1.53 -3.53 -16.23
CA ARG A 101 2.50 -4.21 -15.35
C ARG A 101 1.88 -5.37 -14.56
N ASP A 102 0.66 -5.20 -14.06
CA ASP A 102 0.03 -6.23 -13.24
C ASP A 102 -0.33 -7.48 -14.03
N ALA A 103 -0.75 -7.34 -15.28
CA ALA A 103 -1.05 -8.46 -16.17
C ALA A 103 0.20 -9.30 -16.49
N PHE A 104 1.35 -8.65 -16.67
CA PHE A 104 2.61 -9.29 -17.03
C PHE A 104 3.56 -9.55 -15.84
N TYR A 105 3.10 -9.31 -14.61
CA TYR A 105 3.95 -9.35 -13.42
C TYR A 105 4.65 -10.69 -13.18
N LEU A 106 3.98 -11.82 -13.48
CA LEU A 106 4.51 -13.17 -13.32
C LEU A 106 4.97 -13.80 -14.65
N VAL A 107 4.87 -13.08 -15.76
CA VAL A 107 5.21 -13.60 -17.09
C VAL A 107 6.71 -13.45 -17.33
N GLN A 108 7.48 -14.52 -17.14
CA GLN A 108 8.94 -14.52 -17.19
C GLN A 108 9.51 -14.11 -18.56
N SER A 109 8.80 -14.37 -19.68
CA SER A 109 9.22 -13.92 -21.00
C SER A 109 9.33 -12.40 -21.16
N THR A 110 8.70 -11.66 -20.25
CA THR A 110 8.74 -10.19 -20.21
C THR A 110 9.78 -9.64 -19.24
N TRP A 111 10.52 -10.52 -18.56
CA TRP A 111 11.53 -10.15 -17.60
C TRP A 111 12.90 -10.00 -18.26
N LYS A 112 13.70 -9.12 -17.70
CA LYS A 112 15.11 -8.95 -18.05
C LYS A 112 15.95 -9.01 -16.77
N ALA A 113 16.96 -9.89 -16.77
CA ALA A 113 17.93 -9.96 -15.69
C ALA A 113 18.89 -8.77 -15.82
N VAL A 114 18.98 -7.93 -14.80
CA VAL A 114 19.75 -6.69 -14.85
C VAL A 114 20.51 -6.44 -13.56
N CYS A 115 21.64 -5.75 -13.65
CA CYS A 115 22.28 -5.23 -12.44
C CYS A 115 21.57 -3.97 -11.96
N ARG A 116 21.81 -3.56 -10.72
CA ARG A 116 21.17 -2.42 -10.08
C ARG A 116 21.38 -1.12 -10.88
N ASN A 117 22.58 -0.89 -11.39
CA ASN A 117 22.92 0.33 -12.16
C ASN A 117 22.13 0.36 -13.48
N CYS A 118 22.10 -0.73 -14.23
CA CYS A 118 21.35 -0.81 -15.47
C CYS A 118 19.84 -0.71 -15.23
N HIS A 119 19.32 -1.27 -14.14
CA HIS A 119 17.92 -1.13 -13.76
C HIS A 119 17.55 0.34 -13.50
N GLN A 120 18.40 1.04 -12.78
CA GLN A 120 18.21 2.48 -12.51
C GLN A 120 18.32 3.34 -13.77
N TYR A 121 19.24 2.98 -14.67
CA TYR A 121 19.38 3.65 -15.97
C TYR A 121 18.08 3.60 -16.79
N VAL A 122 17.45 2.43 -16.89
CA VAL A 122 16.17 2.29 -17.61
C VAL A 122 15.08 3.19 -17.03
N HIS A 123 15.05 3.35 -15.71
CA HIS A 123 14.06 4.23 -15.06
C HIS A 123 14.38 5.72 -15.26
N ASN A 124 15.66 6.10 -15.32
CA ASN A 124 16.08 7.48 -15.52
C ASN A 124 15.95 7.93 -16.98
N PHE A 125 16.12 7.01 -17.93
CA PHE A 125 16.10 7.28 -19.38
C PHE A 125 15.02 6.45 -20.11
N PRO A 126 13.74 6.67 -19.82
CA PRO A 126 12.66 5.84 -20.35
C PRO A 126 12.45 5.96 -21.86
N LYS A 127 12.87 7.06 -22.48
CA LYS A 127 12.81 7.22 -23.95
C LYS A 127 13.80 6.28 -24.62
N GLU A 128 15.06 6.35 -24.25
CA GLU A 128 16.12 5.46 -24.73
C GLU A 128 15.80 3.99 -24.46
N ALA A 129 15.26 3.69 -23.26
CA ALA A 129 14.87 2.35 -22.90
C ALA A 129 13.77 1.76 -23.80
N ARG A 130 12.87 2.60 -24.33
CA ARG A 130 11.86 2.19 -25.32
C ARG A 130 12.48 1.96 -26.70
N GLU A 131 13.35 2.84 -27.14
CA GLU A 131 14.08 2.71 -28.42
C GLU A 131 14.91 1.43 -28.46
N MET A 132 15.54 1.07 -27.34
CA MET A 132 16.32 -0.16 -27.18
C MET A 132 15.44 -1.40 -26.88
N GLY A 133 14.13 -1.27 -26.80
CA GLY A 133 13.21 -2.37 -26.52
C GLY A 133 13.32 -2.96 -25.10
N TRP A 134 13.88 -2.20 -24.16
CA TRP A 134 13.94 -2.59 -22.75
C TRP A 134 12.66 -2.26 -22.00
N LEU A 135 11.91 -1.27 -22.46
CA LEU A 135 10.63 -0.83 -21.92
C LEU A 135 9.57 -0.77 -23.05
N LYS A 136 8.34 -1.21 -22.74
CA LYS A 136 7.19 -1.20 -23.66
C LYS A 136 6.07 -0.31 -23.11
#